data_0974a40aba1be9a8f36f597df6a7ed52
#
_entry.id   0974a40aba1be9a8f36f597df6a7ed52
#
_cell.length_a   1.000
_cell.length_b   1.000
_cell.length_c   1.000
_cell.angle_alpha   90.00
_cell.angle_beta   90.00
_cell.angle_gamma   90.00
#
_symmetry.space_group_name_H-M   'P 1'
#
loop_
_entity.id
_entity.type
_entity.pdbx_description
1 polymer ?
#
loop_
_entity_poly.entity_id
_entity_poly.type
_entity_poly.pdbx_seq_one_letter_code
_entity_poly.pdbx_strand_id
1 'polypeptide(L)'
;MADIGAGTSVTSFTLSDFSRNFLPNTGGGTDHAWGSHPVVIGDAVKGGQIYGTMPSLELSGPDDASDLGRWIPTIAVDQFAATLATWFGADATALAAVLPNLSAFSTGALGFI
;
A
#
# COMPACT_ATOMS: atom_id res chain seq x y z
N MET A 1 0.77 4.88 -23.67
CA MET A 1 -0.46 5.58 -23.27
C MET A 1 -0.51 7.03 -23.78
N ALA A 2 0.61 7.74 -23.79
CA ALA A 2 0.68 9.09 -24.38
C ALA A 2 0.19 9.12 -25.84
N ASP A 3 0.58 8.13 -26.64
CA ASP A 3 0.26 8.04 -28.08
C ASP A 3 -1.24 7.97 -28.40
N ILE A 4 -2.06 7.55 -27.44
CA ILE A 4 -3.53 7.47 -27.58
C ILE A 4 -4.26 8.50 -26.73
N GLY A 5 -3.54 9.45 -26.09
CA GLY A 5 -4.11 10.49 -25.25
C GLY A 5 -4.77 10.01 -23.97
N ALA A 6 -4.47 8.78 -23.50
CA ALA A 6 -5.10 8.17 -22.34
C ALA A 6 -4.19 8.17 -21.07
N GLY A 7 -3.16 8.98 -21.03
CA GLY A 7 -2.19 8.99 -19.93
C GLY A 7 -2.82 9.18 -18.57
N THR A 8 -3.69 10.16 -18.40
CA THR A 8 -4.39 10.45 -17.13
C THR A 8 -5.50 9.46 -16.79
N SER A 9 -5.88 8.61 -17.73
CA SER A 9 -6.94 7.60 -17.55
C SER A 9 -6.39 6.21 -17.23
N VAL A 10 -5.08 6.07 -17.10
CA VAL A 10 -4.42 4.79 -16.80
C VAL A 10 -3.46 4.96 -15.63
N THR A 11 -3.64 4.14 -14.63
CA THR A 11 -2.74 4.02 -13.47
C THR A 11 -2.33 2.57 -13.30
N SER A 12 -1.04 2.34 -13.17
CA SER A 12 -0.45 1.03 -12.88
C SER A 12 0.02 0.99 -11.44
N PHE A 13 -0.18 -0.12 -10.77
CA PHE A 13 0.28 -0.29 -9.40
C PHE A 13 0.71 -1.73 -9.12
N THR A 14 1.60 -1.90 -8.15
CA THR A 14 1.96 -3.22 -7.64
C THR A 14 1.08 -3.55 -6.44
N LEU A 15 0.76 -4.83 -6.28
CA LEU A 15 0.00 -5.35 -5.16
C LEU A 15 0.49 -6.75 -4.80
N SER A 16 0.51 -7.06 -3.52
CA SER A 16 0.76 -8.39 -2.99
C SER A 16 -0.03 -8.58 -1.70
N ASP A 17 -0.46 -9.80 -1.43
CA ASP A 17 -1.16 -10.18 -0.21
C ASP A 17 -0.22 -10.42 0.98
N PHE A 18 1.09 -10.47 0.76
CA PHE A 18 2.11 -10.57 1.80
C PHE A 18 3.43 -9.93 1.36
N SER A 19 4.28 -9.61 2.33
CA SER A 19 5.69 -9.30 2.10
C SER A 19 6.59 -10.45 2.58
N ARG A 20 7.88 -10.21 2.64
CA ARG A 20 8.86 -11.15 3.16
C ARG A 20 9.54 -10.56 4.39
N ASN A 21 9.84 -11.41 5.37
CA ASN A 21 10.65 -11.00 6.52
C ASN A 21 12.08 -10.65 6.09
N PHE A 22 12.75 -9.81 6.89
CA PHE A 22 14.05 -9.26 6.55
C PHE A 22 15.16 -10.29 6.73
N LEU A 23 15.12 -11.07 7.80
CA LEU A 23 16.12 -12.12 8.04
C LEU A 23 15.75 -13.41 7.29
N PRO A 24 16.72 -14.10 6.69
CA PRO A 24 16.48 -15.38 6.06
C PRO A 24 16.12 -16.44 7.09
N ASN A 25 15.34 -17.43 6.69
CA ASN A 25 15.05 -18.62 7.48
C ASN A 25 16.18 -19.67 7.37
N THR A 26 16.05 -20.74 8.16
CA THR A 26 17.06 -21.82 8.20
C THR A 26 17.22 -22.57 6.88
N GLY A 27 16.25 -22.48 5.97
CA GLY A 27 16.31 -23.05 4.62
C GLY A 27 16.96 -22.14 3.58
N GLY A 28 17.47 -20.96 3.98
CA GLY A 28 18.07 -19.97 3.07
C GLY A 28 17.07 -19.16 2.24
N GLY A 29 15.75 -19.29 2.56
CA GLY A 29 14.66 -18.48 2.02
C GLY A 29 14.18 -17.44 3.02
N THR A 30 12.98 -16.90 2.80
CA THR A 30 12.31 -15.96 3.70
C THR A 30 10.87 -16.39 3.96
N ASP A 31 10.34 -16.05 5.13
CA ASP A 31 8.97 -16.34 5.50
C ASP A 31 8.04 -15.18 5.14
N HIS A 32 6.73 -15.43 5.15
CA HIS A 32 5.72 -14.41 4.90
C HIS A 32 5.71 -13.35 6.01
N ALA A 33 5.51 -12.09 5.61
CA ALA A 33 5.35 -10.96 6.51
C ALA A 33 4.19 -10.08 6.03
N TRP A 34 3.89 -8.98 6.71
CA TRP A 34 2.69 -8.16 6.43
C TRP A 34 3.00 -6.90 5.61
N GLY A 35 3.90 -6.09 6.14
CA GLY A 35 4.19 -4.76 5.58
C GLY A 35 4.90 -4.84 4.24
N SER A 36 4.40 -4.09 3.27
CA SER A 36 5.02 -3.92 1.96
C SER A 36 4.93 -2.46 1.52
N HIS A 37 5.57 -2.12 0.43
CA HIS A 37 5.53 -0.79 -0.18
C HIS A 37 5.17 -0.93 -1.66
N PRO A 38 3.89 -0.78 -2.01
CA PRO A 38 3.47 -0.78 -3.40
C PRO A 38 4.00 0.46 -4.14
N VAL A 39 4.22 0.30 -5.43
CA VAL A 39 4.58 1.37 -6.36
C VAL A 39 3.35 1.72 -7.19
N VAL A 40 3.11 3.02 -7.40
CA VAL A 40 2.02 3.52 -8.25
C VAL A 40 2.61 4.42 -9.33
N ILE A 41 2.22 4.21 -10.57
CA ILE A 41 2.74 4.93 -11.75
C ILE A 41 1.56 5.33 -12.65
N GLY A 42 1.49 6.59 -13.04
CA GLY A 42 0.49 7.12 -13.95
C GLY A 42 0.57 8.64 -14.05
N ASP A 43 0.05 9.23 -15.11
CA ASP A 43 0.10 10.68 -15.30
C ASP A 43 -0.81 11.43 -14.31
N ALA A 44 -1.82 10.76 -13.74
CA ALA A 44 -2.65 11.32 -12.69
C ALA A 44 -2.01 11.21 -11.29
N VAL A 45 -0.94 10.44 -11.14
CA VAL A 45 -0.28 10.19 -9.85
C VAL A 45 0.61 11.37 -9.47
N LYS A 46 0.45 11.86 -8.26
CA LYS A 46 1.35 12.85 -7.64
C LYS A 46 2.65 12.15 -7.24
N GLY A 47 3.47 11.84 -8.23
CA GLY A 47 4.67 11.02 -8.09
C GLY A 47 5.84 11.71 -7.41
N GLY A 48 6.97 10.99 -7.30
CA GLY A 48 8.23 11.50 -6.76
C GLY A 48 8.26 11.62 -5.23
N GLN A 49 7.32 11.00 -4.52
CA GLN A 49 7.23 11.06 -3.05
C GLN A 49 6.74 9.73 -2.46
N ILE A 50 6.89 9.61 -1.15
CA ILE A 50 6.41 8.47 -0.36
C ILE A 50 5.15 8.90 0.38
N TYR A 51 4.12 8.08 0.28
CA TYR A 51 2.86 8.24 1.01
C TYR A 51 2.85 7.26 2.19
N GLY A 52 2.63 7.79 3.39
CA GLY A 52 2.73 7.05 4.65
C GLY A 52 4.04 7.32 5.38
N THR A 53 4.24 6.59 6.44
CA THR A 53 5.45 6.67 7.27
C THR A 53 6.24 5.39 7.15
N MET A 54 7.51 5.50 6.82
CA MET A 54 8.40 4.34 6.80
C MET A 54 8.60 3.84 8.22
N PRO A 55 8.38 2.55 8.51
CA PRO A 55 8.66 2.00 9.83
C PRO A 55 10.15 2.05 10.15
N SER A 56 10.49 2.01 11.43
CA SER A 56 11.87 1.74 11.85
C SER A 56 12.27 0.35 11.38
N LEU A 57 13.38 0.25 10.65
CA LEU A 57 13.91 -1.03 10.18
C LEU A 57 14.89 -1.65 11.19
N GLU A 58 14.72 -1.34 12.46
CA GLU A 58 15.49 -1.90 13.58
C GLU A 58 14.90 -3.26 13.96
N LEU A 59 15.70 -4.33 13.82
CA LEU A 59 15.31 -5.67 14.25
C LEU A 59 15.06 -5.69 15.77
N SER A 60 14.00 -6.35 16.19
CA SER A 60 13.49 -6.33 17.56
C SER A 60 13.07 -4.93 18.05
N GLY A 61 12.97 -3.98 17.13
CA GLY A 61 12.50 -2.62 17.40
C GLY A 61 10.96 -2.53 17.48
N PRO A 62 10.42 -1.34 17.72
CA PRO A 62 8.99 -1.15 17.98
C PRO A 62 8.10 -1.52 16.77
N ASP A 63 8.65 -1.49 15.56
CA ASP A 63 7.91 -1.77 14.33
C ASP A 63 8.18 -3.20 13.78
N ASP A 64 8.94 -4.02 14.51
CA ASP A 64 9.20 -5.41 14.16
C ASP A 64 8.33 -6.37 15.00
N ALA A 65 7.39 -7.03 14.38
CA ALA A 65 6.43 -7.92 15.06
C ALA A 65 7.00 -9.29 15.44
N SER A 66 8.25 -9.62 15.09
CA SER A 66 8.73 -11.00 15.21
C SER A 66 10.22 -11.18 15.43
N ASP A 67 10.97 -10.11 15.66
CA ASP A 67 12.44 -10.12 15.75
C ASP A 67 13.15 -10.58 14.45
N LEU A 68 12.41 -10.80 13.40
CA LEU A 68 12.88 -11.28 12.09
C LEU A 68 12.71 -10.23 10.97
N GLY A 69 12.26 -9.03 11.32
CA GLY A 69 11.93 -7.98 10.37
C GLY A 69 10.61 -8.23 9.66
N ARG A 70 9.57 -8.53 10.42
CA ARG A 70 8.16 -8.48 10.00
C ARG A 70 7.61 -7.10 10.34
N TRP A 71 7.79 -6.17 9.40
CA TRP A 71 7.47 -4.78 9.63
C TRP A 71 5.96 -4.56 9.75
N ILE A 72 5.57 -3.81 10.79
CA ILE A 72 4.18 -3.42 11.03
C ILE A 72 3.83 -2.31 10.05
N PRO A 73 2.83 -2.48 9.15
CA PRO A 73 2.48 -1.45 8.19
C PRO A 73 1.84 -0.25 8.88
N THR A 74 2.17 0.96 8.39
CA THR A 74 1.62 2.23 8.90
C THR A 74 0.38 2.68 8.13
N ILE A 75 0.06 2.02 7.03
CA ILE A 75 -1.10 2.27 6.18
C ILE A 75 -1.80 0.94 5.92
N ALA A 76 -3.13 0.94 6.03
CA ALA A 76 -3.93 -0.22 5.67
C ALA A 76 -4.08 -0.33 4.15
N VAL A 77 -4.18 -1.56 3.65
CA VAL A 77 -4.49 -1.82 2.24
C VAL A 77 -5.82 -1.20 1.82
N ASP A 78 -6.78 -1.09 2.73
CA ASP A 78 -8.07 -0.43 2.49
C ASP A 78 -7.91 1.06 2.14
N GLN A 79 -6.97 1.77 2.79
CA GLN A 79 -6.69 3.18 2.49
C GLN A 79 -6.04 3.35 1.09
N PHE A 80 -5.15 2.43 0.73
CA PHE A 80 -4.55 2.36 -0.60
C PHE A 80 -5.62 2.07 -1.66
N ALA A 81 -6.43 1.04 -1.45
CA ALA A 81 -7.51 0.64 -2.34
C ALA A 81 -8.57 1.73 -2.48
N ALA A 82 -8.93 2.42 -1.39
CA ALA A 82 -9.87 3.54 -1.42
C ALA A 82 -9.40 4.69 -2.31
N THR A 83 -8.10 4.99 -2.30
CA THR A 83 -7.53 6.03 -3.17
C THR A 83 -7.71 5.68 -4.64
N LEU A 84 -7.37 4.45 -5.03
CA LEU A 84 -7.52 3.96 -6.40
C LEU A 84 -8.99 3.87 -6.81
N ALA A 85 -9.86 3.35 -5.93
CA ALA A 85 -11.29 3.22 -6.20
C ALA A 85 -11.97 4.60 -6.37
N THR A 86 -11.61 5.58 -5.54
CA THR A 86 -12.11 6.96 -5.67
C THR A 86 -11.70 7.57 -7.00
N TRP A 87 -10.45 7.43 -7.39
CA TRP A 87 -9.97 7.88 -8.71
C TRP A 87 -10.72 7.19 -9.85
N PHE A 88 -11.04 5.91 -9.71
CA PHE A 88 -11.80 5.14 -10.70
C PHE A 88 -13.29 5.52 -10.75
N GLY A 89 -13.77 6.32 -9.79
CA GLY A 89 -15.13 6.87 -9.77
C GLY A 89 -16.05 6.27 -8.69
N ALA A 90 -15.52 5.50 -7.75
CA ALA A 90 -16.32 5.01 -6.62
C ALA A 90 -16.70 6.18 -5.69
N ASP A 91 -17.99 6.27 -5.37
CA ASP A 91 -18.51 7.19 -4.36
C ASP A 91 -18.39 6.59 -2.93
N ALA A 92 -18.78 7.37 -1.93
CA ALA A 92 -18.72 6.95 -0.53
C ALA A 92 -19.55 5.69 -0.24
N THR A 93 -20.66 5.50 -0.93
CA THR A 93 -21.53 4.32 -0.76
C THR A 93 -20.86 3.07 -1.30
N ALA A 94 -20.28 3.16 -2.49
CA ALA A 94 -19.51 2.08 -3.09
C ALA A 94 -18.28 1.72 -2.24
N LEU A 95 -17.54 2.72 -1.74
CA LEU A 95 -16.40 2.49 -0.86
C LEU A 95 -16.82 1.77 0.43
N ALA A 96 -17.89 2.19 1.09
CA ALA A 96 -18.39 1.54 2.30
C ALA A 96 -18.81 0.08 2.05
N ALA A 97 -19.34 -0.21 0.87
CA ALA A 97 -19.75 -1.57 0.50
C ALA A 97 -18.56 -2.51 0.24
N VAL A 98 -17.51 -2.03 -0.43
CA VAL A 98 -16.37 -2.87 -0.84
C VAL A 98 -15.20 -2.85 0.14
N LEU A 99 -15.11 -1.80 0.98
CA LEU A 99 -14.06 -1.61 1.99
C LEU A 99 -14.71 -1.31 3.35
N PRO A 100 -15.41 -2.28 3.96
CA PRO A 100 -16.20 -2.05 5.18
C PRO A 100 -15.36 -1.61 6.38
N ASN A 101 -14.06 -1.96 6.41
CA ASN A 101 -13.15 -1.60 7.49
C ASN A 101 -12.51 -0.21 7.31
N LEU A 102 -12.72 0.46 6.18
CA LEU A 102 -12.11 1.76 5.89
C LEU A 102 -12.41 2.81 6.97
N SER A 103 -13.59 2.75 7.57
CA SER A 103 -14.02 3.67 8.63
C SER A 103 -13.23 3.51 9.95
N ALA A 104 -12.48 2.43 10.12
CA ALA A 104 -11.61 2.23 11.29
C ALA A 104 -10.32 3.05 11.23
N PHE A 105 -9.99 3.62 10.08
CA PHE A 105 -8.76 4.40 9.86
C PHE A 105 -9.07 5.89 9.85
N SER A 106 -8.23 6.68 10.55
CA SER A 106 -8.40 8.12 10.72
C SER A 106 -8.35 8.93 9.41
N THR A 107 -7.64 8.43 8.42
CA THR A 107 -7.60 8.96 7.05
C THR A 107 -8.09 7.89 6.10
N GLY A 108 -9.10 8.19 5.30
CA GLY A 108 -9.60 7.27 4.28
C GLY A 108 -8.61 7.12 3.12
N ALA A 109 -8.83 7.83 2.03
CA ALA A 109 -7.92 7.84 0.87
C ALA A 109 -6.60 8.58 1.17
N LEU A 110 -5.50 8.13 0.55
CA LEU A 110 -4.16 8.67 0.75
C LEU A 110 -3.84 9.89 -0.14
N GLY A 111 -4.65 10.17 -1.13
CA GLY A 111 -4.55 11.36 -1.98
C GLY A 111 -3.33 11.42 -2.90
N PHE A 112 -2.74 10.29 -3.26
CA PHE A 112 -1.63 10.22 -4.21
C PHE A 112 -2.06 10.33 -5.68
N ILE A 113 -3.36 10.41 -5.91
CA ILE A 113 -3.95 10.52 -7.23
C ILE A 113 -5.09 11.53 -7.21
#